data_5b6fb5711bceb7a704d0850327ce23c3
#
_entry.id   5b6fb5711bceb7a704d0850327ce23c3
#
_cell.length_a   1.000
_cell.length_b   1.000
_cell.length_c   1.000
_cell.angle_alpha   90.00
_cell.angle_beta   90.00
_cell.angle_gamma   90.00
#
_symmetry.space_group_name_H-M   'P 1'
#
loop_
_entity.id
_entity.type
_entity.pdbx_description
1 polymer ?
#
loop_
_entity_poly.entity_id
_entity_poly.type
_entity_poly.pdbx_seq_one_letter_code
_entity_poly.pdbx_strand_id
1 'polypeptide(L)' 'MVLTMKLQQDQVWKRGDEYLRILHLERLEVEYKSVKSLTTREGTFHHVSKKDFCRLLKTAHLMTLEEIQKSWYH' A
#
# COMPACT_ATOMS: atom_id res chain seq x y z
N MET A 1 14.66 -8.55 -16.51
CA MET A 1 14.46 -7.18 -16.37
C MET A 1 13.78 -6.81 -15.07
N VAL A 2 14.34 -5.93 -14.42
CA VAL A 2 13.80 -5.55 -13.14
C VAL A 2 12.86 -4.42 -13.30
N LEU A 3 11.64 -4.67 -12.94
CA LEU A 3 10.73 -3.58 -12.78
C LEU A 3 11.07 -2.88 -11.51
N THR A 4 11.68 -1.76 -11.65
CA THR A 4 11.86 -0.94 -10.49
C THR A 4 10.53 -0.36 -10.12
N MET A 5 9.88 -1.02 -9.19
CA MET A 5 8.76 -0.39 -8.55
C MET A 5 9.30 0.68 -7.65
N LYS A 6 9.05 1.93 -8.01
CA LYS A 6 9.39 3.04 -7.15
C LYS A 6 8.36 3.11 -6.05
N LEU A 7 8.73 2.59 -4.90
CA LEU A 7 7.89 2.75 -3.73
C LEU A 7 8.00 4.19 -3.24
N GLN A 8 6.89 4.75 -2.86
CA GLN A 8 6.84 6.12 -2.34
C GLN A 8 5.94 6.18 -1.13
N GLN A 9 6.25 7.10 -0.25
CA GLN A 9 5.43 7.35 0.92
C GLN A 9 4.03 7.77 0.47
N ASP A 10 3.03 7.34 1.22
CA ASP A 10 1.62 7.63 0.97
C ASP A 10 1.01 6.92 -0.23
N GLN A 11 1.74 6.04 -0.88
CA GLN A 11 1.13 5.19 -1.91
C GLN A 11 0.11 4.27 -1.28
N VAL A 12 -0.96 3.98 -2.03
CA VAL A 12 -1.98 3.03 -1.63
C VAL A 12 -2.03 1.93 -2.68
N TRP A 13 -1.92 0.70 -2.20
CA TRP A 13 -2.00 -0.48 -3.04
C TRP A 13 -3.23 -1.29 -2.65
N LYS A 14 -3.96 -1.75 -3.64
CA LYS A 14 -5.11 -2.62 -3.39
C LYS A 14 -4.71 -4.05 -3.62
N ARG A 15 -4.93 -4.89 -2.61
CA ARG A 15 -4.63 -6.30 -2.68
C ARG A 15 -5.84 -7.07 -2.20
N GLY A 16 -6.58 -7.67 -3.14
CA GLY A 16 -7.82 -8.36 -2.80
C GLY A 16 -8.82 -7.39 -2.19
N ASP A 17 -9.23 -7.69 -0.97
CA ASP A 17 -10.23 -6.89 -0.26
C ASP A 17 -9.61 -5.85 0.66
N GLU A 18 -8.29 -5.70 0.64
CA GLU A 18 -7.65 -4.78 1.55
C GLU A 18 -6.83 -3.74 0.81
N TYR A 19 -6.54 -2.65 1.51
CA TYR A 19 -5.70 -1.59 1.00
C TYR A 19 -4.46 -1.49 1.86
N LEU A 20 -3.32 -1.33 1.21
CA LEU A 20 -2.02 -1.20 1.89
C LEU A 20 -1.51 0.22 1.66
N ARG A 21 -1.38 0.99 2.73
CA ARG A 21 -0.88 2.35 2.63
C ARG A 21 0.51 2.42 3.22
N ILE A 22 1.46 2.93 2.45
CA ILE A 22 2.82 3.10 2.91
C ILE A 22 2.89 4.31 3.82
N LEU A 23 3.25 4.10 5.08
CA LEU A 23 3.37 5.17 6.06
C LEU A 23 4.79 5.69 6.12
N HIS A 24 5.76 4.80 6.19
CA HIS A 24 7.16 5.16 6.23
C HIS A 24 7.95 4.26 5.30
N LEU A 25 8.76 4.87 4.46
CA LEU A 25 9.61 4.14 3.55
C LEU A 25 11.04 4.36 3.97
N GLU A 26 11.65 3.32 4.49
CA GLU A 26 13.04 3.35 4.89
C GLU A 26 13.91 2.65 3.85
N ARG A 27 15.21 2.69 4.04
CA ARG A 27 16.13 2.14 3.06
C ARG A 27 15.88 0.68 2.77
N LEU A 28 15.66 -0.13 3.80
CA LEU A 28 15.50 -1.56 3.66
C LEU A 28 14.15 -2.06 4.18
N GLU A 29 13.37 -1.18 4.75
CA GLU A 29 12.12 -1.56 5.41
C GLU A 29 10.97 -0.66 5.01
N VAL A 30 9.77 -1.18 5.18
CA VAL A 30 8.55 -0.44 4.88
C VAL A 30 7.60 -0.61 6.06
N GLU A 31 7.10 0.50 6.54
CA GLU A 31 6.00 0.49 7.50
C GLU A 31 4.73 0.82 6.74
N TYR A 32 3.76 -0.04 6.80
CA TYR A 32 2.50 0.19 6.10
C TYR A 32 1.32 -0.16 6.99
N LYS A 33 0.18 0.35 6.61
CA LYS A 33 -1.09 0.09 7.29
C LYS A 33 -2.00 -0.66 6.34
N SER A 34 -2.55 -1.77 6.80
CA SER A 34 -3.56 -2.48 6.00
C SER A 34 -4.93 -2.13 6.55
N VAL A 35 -5.84 -1.76 5.64
CA VAL A 35 -7.20 -1.40 5.99
C VAL A 35 -8.15 -2.06 5.01
N LYS A 36 -9.37 -2.31 5.43
CA LYS A 36 -10.37 -2.90 4.56
C LYS A 36 -11.15 -1.86 3.78
N SER A 37 -11.08 -0.63 4.20
CA SER A 37 -11.71 0.48 3.49
C SER A 37 -10.90 1.73 3.70
N LEU A 38 -10.76 2.53 2.66
CA LEU A 38 -10.02 3.79 2.75
C LEU A 38 -10.76 4.84 3.57
N THR A 39 -12.03 4.60 3.87
CA THR A 39 -12.81 5.53 4.67
C THR A 39 -12.75 5.22 6.16
N THR A 40 -12.21 4.07 6.53
CA THR A 40 -12.10 3.71 7.94
C THR A 40 -10.73 4.12 8.47
N ARG A 41 -10.69 4.46 9.75
CA ARG A 41 -9.43 4.74 10.43
C ARG A 41 -8.85 3.48 11.06
N GLU A 42 -9.63 2.43 11.12
CA GLU A 42 -9.16 1.18 11.69
C GLU A 42 -8.28 0.47 10.69
N GLY A 43 -7.25 -0.17 11.19
CA GLY A 43 -6.35 -0.92 10.35
C GLY A 43 -5.25 -1.53 11.19
N THR A 44 -4.43 -2.33 10.54
CA THR A 44 -3.32 -3.00 11.20
C THR A 44 -2.01 -2.45 10.68
N PHE A 45 -1.12 -2.09 11.57
CA PHE A 45 0.20 -1.59 11.22
C PHE A 45 1.16 -2.75 11.07
N HIS A 46 1.99 -2.67 10.05
CA HIS A 46 2.98 -3.70 9.74
C HIS A 46 4.32 -3.06 9.45
N HIS A 47 5.37 -3.74 9.85
CA HIS A 47 6.73 -3.29 9.59
C HIS A 47 7.49 -4.48 9.00
N VAL A 48 7.83 -4.42 7.74
CA VAL A 48 8.44 -5.53 7.02
C VAL A 48 9.62 -5.04 6.19
N SER A 49 10.42 -5.97 5.71
CA SER A 49 11.49 -5.61 4.79
C SER A 49 10.90 -5.20 3.44
N LYS A 50 11.63 -4.38 2.68
CA LYS A 50 11.19 -4.03 1.34
C LYS A 50 10.99 -5.25 0.48
N LYS A 51 11.85 -6.24 0.66
CA LYS A 51 11.76 -7.49 -0.09
C LYS A 51 10.43 -8.19 0.16
N ASP A 52 10.02 -8.28 1.42
CA ASP A 52 8.76 -8.90 1.78
C ASP A 52 7.58 -8.07 1.30
N PHE A 53 7.68 -6.75 1.41
CA PHE A 53 6.62 -5.88 0.92
C PHE A 53 6.44 -6.03 -0.59
N CYS A 54 7.55 -6.09 -1.33
CA CYS A 54 7.47 -6.30 -2.78
C CYS A 54 6.82 -7.61 -3.16
N ARG A 55 6.99 -8.65 -2.33
CA ARG A 55 6.29 -9.91 -2.56
C ARG A 55 4.79 -9.75 -2.41
N LEU A 56 4.36 -8.97 -1.43
CA LEU A 56 2.94 -8.68 -1.27
C LEU A 56 2.39 -7.96 -2.49
N LEU A 57 3.19 -7.06 -3.06
CA LEU A 57 2.74 -6.25 -4.18
C LEU A 57 2.58 -7.04 -5.49
N LYS A 58 3.07 -8.26 -5.55
CA LYS A 58 2.90 -9.08 -6.74
C LYS A 58 1.44 -9.36 -7.06
N THR A 59 0.61 -9.39 -6.03
CA THR A 59 -0.83 -9.60 -6.19
C THR A 59 -1.60 -8.34 -5.88
N ALA A 60 -0.93 -7.20 -5.85
CA ALA A 60 -1.54 -5.92 -5.52
C ALA A 60 -1.53 -5.01 -6.74
N HIS A 61 -2.32 -3.98 -6.66
CA HIS A 61 -2.52 -3.02 -7.71
C HIS A 61 -2.34 -1.62 -7.13
N LEU A 62 -1.45 -0.83 -7.75
CA LEU A 62 -1.22 0.54 -7.29
C LEU A 62 -2.43 1.40 -7.66
N MET A 63 -3.00 2.05 -6.67
CA MET A 63 -4.16 2.89 -6.90
C MET A 63 -3.75 4.28 -7.35
N THR A 64 -4.46 4.80 -8.33
CA THR A 64 -4.26 6.18 -8.77
C THR A 64 -5.00 7.12 -7.83
N LEU A 65 -4.67 8.40 -7.89
CA LEU A 65 -5.38 9.40 -7.10
C LEU A 65 -6.87 9.39 -7.40
N GLU A 66 -7.20 9.18 -8.66
CA GLU A 66 -8.59 9.12 -9.09
C GLU A 66 -9.34 7.96 -8.42
N GLU A 67 -8.71 6.80 -8.40
CA GLU A 67 -9.30 5.64 -7.75
C GLU A 67 -9.46 5.84 -6.25
N ILE A 68 -8.48 6.45 -5.62
CA ILE A 68 -8.53 6.73 -4.19
C ILE A 68 -9.67 7.70 -3.89
N GLN A 69 -9.81 8.74 -4.69
CA GLN A 69 -10.88 9.71 -4.51
C GLN A 69 -12.25 9.09 -4.67
N LYS A 70 -12.41 8.21 -5.65
CA LYS A 70 -13.68 7.52 -5.83
C LYS A 70 -14.04 6.66 -4.63
N SER A 71 -13.03 6.07 -3.99
CA SER A 71 -13.27 5.26 -2.81
C SER A 71 -13.71 6.11 -1.61
N TRP A 72 -13.33 7.38 -1.59
CA TRP A 72 -13.68 8.28 -0.50
C TRP A 72 -15.06 8.92 -0.66
N TYR A 73 -15.50 9.06 -1.89
CA TYR A 73 -16.76 9.74 -2.18
C TYR A 73 -17.85 8.73 -2.54
N HIS A 74 -18.35 8.09 -1.57
CA HIS A 74 -19.50 7.20 -1.73
C HIS A 74 -20.71 7.78 -1.06
#